data_a04372b9a52ed20ce4f875d330336bd5
#
_entry.id   a04372b9a52ed20ce4f875d330336bd5
#
_cell.length_a   1.000
_cell.length_b   1.000
_cell.length_c   1.000
_cell.angle_alpha   90.00
_cell.angle_beta   90.00
_cell.angle_gamma   90.00
#
_symmetry.space_group_name_H-M   'P 1'
#
loop_
_entity.id
_entity.type
_entity.pdbx_description
1 polymer ?
#
loop_
_entity_poly.entity_id
_entity_poly.type
_entity_poly.pdbx_seq_one_letter_code
_entity_poly.pdbx_strand_id
1 'polypeptide(L)'
;MNTFKIYNKVIGLALVALTFMACSDTWDEHYDQKGEGTNDATLWQAISQNGNLSNFAKVVQACGYDKALNSSQVFTVFAPTNDQFSAQEADELIAGYNAEKGKVIEDDNTVIKEFIQNHIAMYTHSVAPTSNDSLVLMNGKKTLLTANSFGNNQILTNNQHYNNGVLFTIQGKAKYFPTVFEYLRKDADLDSIASFFYNTHFYRKEFVPERSVAGGLENGKTVYLDSVFVQQNDLWDYLWAYTNEEDSTYWMVVPTNQVW
;
A
#
# COMPACT_ATOMS: atom_id res chain seq x y z
N MET A 1 -70.68 -26.39 -11.63
CA MET A 1 -69.97 -25.76 -10.52
C MET A 1 -68.52 -26.26 -10.36
N ASN A 2 -67.97 -27.06 -11.27
CA ASN A 2 -66.62 -27.61 -11.17
C ASN A 2 -65.53 -26.89 -12.08
N THR A 3 -65.98 -26.23 -13.13
CA THR A 3 -65.08 -25.55 -14.08
C THR A 3 -64.42 -24.29 -13.49
N PHE A 4 -65.08 -23.54 -12.61
CA PHE A 4 -64.56 -22.32 -11.99
C PHE A 4 -63.42 -22.58 -10.96
N LYS A 5 -63.48 -23.79 -10.31
CA LYS A 5 -62.39 -24.16 -9.34
C LYS A 5 -61.12 -24.64 -10.02
N ILE A 6 -61.20 -25.12 -11.27
CA ILE A 6 -60.01 -25.53 -12.04
C ILE A 6 -59.30 -24.30 -12.60
N TYR A 7 -60.04 -23.30 -13.08
CA TYR A 7 -59.45 -22.04 -13.58
C TYR A 7 -58.65 -21.28 -12.51
N ASN A 8 -59.17 -21.19 -11.29
CA ASN A 8 -58.45 -20.52 -10.20
C ASN A 8 -57.20 -21.26 -9.73
N LYS A 9 -57.15 -22.60 -9.86
CA LYS A 9 -55.93 -23.37 -9.54
C LYS A 9 -54.87 -23.24 -10.64
N VAL A 10 -55.27 -23.17 -11.90
CA VAL A 10 -54.34 -22.98 -13.04
C VAL A 10 -53.78 -21.57 -13.06
N ILE A 11 -54.59 -20.54 -12.76
CA ILE A 11 -54.12 -19.15 -12.65
C ILE A 11 -53.16 -18.97 -11.44
N GLY A 12 -53.46 -19.62 -10.30
CA GLY A 12 -52.59 -19.59 -9.12
C GLY A 12 -51.23 -20.28 -9.38
N LEU A 13 -51.20 -21.37 -10.14
CA LEU A 13 -49.97 -22.09 -10.50
C LEU A 13 -49.13 -21.28 -11.53
N ALA A 14 -49.80 -20.60 -12.48
CA ALA A 14 -49.10 -19.74 -13.45
C ALA A 14 -48.50 -18.46 -12.82
N LEU A 15 -49.16 -17.88 -11.81
CA LEU A 15 -48.60 -16.73 -11.07
C LEU A 15 -47.41 -17.13 -10.21
N VAL A 16 -47.39 -18.30 -9.60
CA VAL A 16 -46.25 -18.80 -8.81
C VAL A 16 -45.06 -19.15 -9.71
N ALA A 17 -45.30 -19.66 -10.92
CA ALA A 17 -44.24 -19.98 -11.89
C ALA A 17 -43.56 -18.71 -12.44
N LEU A 18 -44.27 -17.57 -12.54
CA LEU A 18 -43.71 -16.30 -13.01
C LEU A 18 -42.85 -15.58 -11.94
N THR A 19 -43.02 -15.89 -10.66
CA THR A 19 -42.21 -15.31 -9.60
C THR A 19 -40.83 -15.97 -9.43
N PHE A 20 -40.61 -17.16 -9.95
CA PHE A 20 -39.32 -17.86 -9.92
C PHE A 20 -38.39 -17.51 -11.08
N MET A 21 -38.89 -16.85 -12.14
CA MET A 21 -38.04 -16.40 -13.27
C MET A 21 -37.46 -14.98 -13.09
N ALA A 22 -37.88 -14.23 -12.06
CA ALA A 22 -37.47 -12.84 -11.89
C ALA A 22 -36.25 -12.64 -10.99
N CYS A 23 -35.63 -13.71 -10.45
CA CYS A 23 -34.53 -13.58 -9.49
C CYS A 23 -33.18 -14.15 -9.95
N SER A 24 -33.04 -14.66 -11.19
CA SER A 24 -31.77 -15.25 -11.62
C SER A 24 -30.85 -14.33 -12.43
N ASP A 25 -31.36 -13.28 -13.06
CA ASP A 25 -30.56 -12.51 -14.01
C ASP A 25 -29.88 -11.27 -13.41
N THR A 26 -30.33 -10.77 -12.24
CA THR A 26 -29.76 -9.54 -11.64
C THR A 26 -28.55 -9.77 -10.73
N TRP A 27 -28.33 -11.01 -10.26
CA TRP A 27 -27.18 -11.33 -9.42
C TRP A 27 -25.93 -11.60 -10.25
N ASP A 28 -26.06 -12.29 -11.35
CA ASP A 28 -24.95 -12.59 -12.27
C ASP A 28 -24.48 -11.32 -13.00
N GLU A 29 -25.39 -10.42 -13.40
CA GLU A 29 -25.04 -9.12 -13.98
C GLU A 29 -24.32 -8.18 -12.99
N HIS A 30 -24.57 -8.29 -11.69
CA HIS A 30 -23.88 -7.46 -10.68
C HIS A 30 -22.49 -8.01 -10.34
N TYR A 31 -22.24 -9.31 -10.52
CA TYR A 31 -20.93 -9.92 -10.32
C TYR A 31 -20.11 -10.01 -11.61
N ASP A 32 -20.76 -10.05 -12.77
CA ASP A 32 -20.11 -10.01 -14.10
C ASP A 32 -19.92 -8.58 -14.66
N GLN A 33 -20.34 -7.54 -13.96
CA GLN A 33 -19.83 -6.21 -14.23
C GLN A 33 -18.35 -6.14 -13.78
N LYS A 34 -17.48 -6.78 -14.57
CA LYS A 34 -16.12 -6.28 -14.77
C LYS A 34 -16.33 -4.84 -15.18
N GLY A 35 -16.03 -3.90 -14.24
CA GLY A 35 -16.18 -2.47 -14.53
C GLY A 35 -15.56 -2.19 -15.88
N GLU A 36 -16.26 -1.48 -16.75
CA GLU A 36 -15.71 -1.09 -18.05
C GLU A 36 -14.34 -0.49 -17.80
N GLY A 37 -13.26 -1.20 -18.17
CA GLY A 37 -11.88 -0.76 -17.98
C GLY A 37 -10.99 -1.61 -17.06
N THR A 38 -11.45 -2.74 -16.47
CA THR A 38 -10.53 -3.63 -15.76
C THR A 38 -9.73 -4.47 -16.75
N ASN A 39 -8.41 -4.28 -16.70
CA ASN A 39 -7.50 -5.14 -17.45
C ASN A 39 -7.30 -6.45 -16.66
N ASP A 40 -7.37 -7.62 -17.34
CA ASP A 40 -7.15 -8.94 -16.72
C ASP A 40 -5.70 -9.14 -16.22
N ALA A 41 -4.80 -8.22 -16.53
CA ALA A 41 -3.43 -8.22 -16.04
C ALA A 41 -3.35 -7.85 -14.55
N THR A 42 -2.33 -8.36 -13.87
CA THR A 42 -1.97 -7.90 -12.51
C THR A 42 -1.22 -6.58 -12.55
N LEU A 43 -1.12 -5.90 -11.41
CA LEU A 43 -0.30 -4.69 -11.25
C LEU A 43 1.15 -4.93 -11.67
N TRP A 44 1.73 -6.09 -11.29
CA TRP A 44 3.08 -6.43 -11.70
C TRP A 44 3.21 -6.57 -13.22
N GLN A 45 2.29 -7.27 -13.87
CA GLN A 45 2.30 -7.40 -15.32
C GLN A 45 2.21 -6.04 -16.02
N ALA A 46 1.33 -5.17 -15.53
CA ALA A 46 1.18 -3.82 -16.06
C ALA A 46 2.47 -2.98 -15.91
N ILE A 47 3.10 -3.02 -14.74
CA ILE A 47 4.33 -2.27 -14.45
C ILE A 47 5.51 -2.83 -15.26
N SER A 48 5.70 -4.15 -15.26
CA SER A 48 6.85 -4.80 -15.92
C SER A 48 6.81 -4.73 -17.44
N GLN A 49 5.61 -4.65 -18.03
CA GLN A 49 5.43 -4.54 -19.48
C GLN A 49 5.44 -3.08 -19.98
N ASN A 50 5.36 -2.11 -19.08
CA ASN A 50 5.40 -0.69 -19.44
C ASN A 50 6.85 -0.20 -19.52
N GLY A 51 7.34 0.04 -20.75
CA GLY A 51 8.71 0.50 -20.98
C GLY A 51 9.05 1.82 -20.25
N ASN A 52 8.06 2.69 -20.00
CA ASN A 52 8.27 3.96 -19.29
C ASN A 52 8.32 3.79 -17.74
N LEU A 53 8.07 2.59 -17.23
CA LEU A 53 8.17 2.24 -15.82
C LEU A 53 9.31 1.24 -15.54
N SER A 54 10.19 0.98 -16.50
CA SER A 54 11.23 -0.06 -16.41
C SER A 54 12.19 0.14 -15.23
N ASN A 55 12.51 1.39 -14.88
CA ASN A 55 13.36 1.70 -13.73
C ASN A 55 12.67 1.38 -12.41
N PHE A 56 11.37 1.70 -12.28
CA PHE A 56 10.58 1.32 -11.12
C PHE A 56 10.41 -0.20 -11.02
N ALA A 57 10.08 -0.87 -12.14
CA ALA A 57 9.97 -2.32 -12.21
C ALA A 57 11.26 -3.02 -11.75
N LYS A 58 12.42 -2.50 -12.15
CA LYS A 58 13.73 -3.04 -11.77
C LYS A 58 13.95 -3.01 -10.25
N VAL A 59 13.59 -1.92 -9.58
CA VAL A 59 13.71 -1.80 -8.12
C VAL A 59 12.70 -2.70 -7.41
N VAL A 60 11.43 -2.70 -7.86
CA VAL A 60 10.37 -3.58 -7.33
C VAL A 60 10.80 -5.04 -7.37
N GLN A 61 11.33 -5.51 -8.51
CA GLN A 61 11.80 -6.88 -8.69
C GLN A 61 13.02 -7.19 -7.81
N ALA A 62 14.00 -6.29 -7.74
CA ALA A 62 15.19 -6.48 -6.92
C ALA A 62 14.86 -6.60 -5.42
N CYS A 63 13.85 -5.87 -4.96
CA CYS A 63 13.34 -5.92 -3.59
C CYS A 63 12.36 -7.09 -3.34
N GLY A 64 11.97 -7.88 -4.37
CA GLY A 64 11.07 -9.03 -4.24
C GLY A 64 9.58 -8.69 -4.16
N TYR A 65 9.20 -7.42 -4.34
CA TYR A 65 7.79 -6.96 -4.33
C TYR A 65 7.01 -7.32 -5.59
N ASP A 66 7.67 -7.78 -6.64
CA ASP A 66 7.05 -8.36 -7.83
C ASP A 66 6.05 -9.47 -7.48
N LYS A 67 6.37 -10.29 -6.47
CA LYS A 67 5.50 -11.37 -5.98
C LYS A 67 4.24 -10.83 -5.30
N ALA A 68 4.38 -9.80 -4.45
CA ALA A 68 3.26 -9.14 -3.79
C ALA A 68 2.33 -8.50 -4.82
N LEU A 69 2.88 -7.72 -5.76
CA LEU A 69 2.11 -7.06 -6.82
C LEU A 69 1.55 -8.01 -7.89
N ASN A 70 1.96 -9.27 -7.89
CA ASN A 70 1.40 -10.34 -8.73
C ASN A 70 0.42 -11.25 -7.97
N SER A 71 0.23 -11.04 -6.68
CA SER A 71 -0.69 -11.82 -5.84
C SER A 71 -2.15 -11.39 -6.04
N SER A 72 -3.08 -12.08 -5.37
CA SER A 72 -4.49 -11.71 -5.33
C SER A 72 -4.80 -10.56 -4.36
N GLN A 73 -3.84 -10.11 -3.58
CA GLN A 73 -4.00 -8.98 -2.67
C GLN A 73 -4.09 -7.68 -3.46
N VAL A 74 -4.96 -6.78 -3.00
CA VAL A 74 -5.30 -5.55 -3.72
C VAL A 74 -4.48 -4.38 -3.23
N PHE A 75 -3.88 -3.64 -4.19
CA PHE A 75 -3.05 -2.48 -3.92
C PHE A 75 -3.41 -1.29 -4.79
N THR A 76 -2.96 -0.12 -4.38
CA THR A 76 -2.83 1.06 -5.24
C THR A 76 -1.35 1.41 -5.33
N VAL A 77 -0.84 1.49 -6.57
CA VAL A 77 0.58 1.77 -6.84
C VAL A 77 0.73 3.11 -7.54
N PHE A 78 1.67 3.92 -7.07
CA PHE A 78 2.06 5.21 -7.63
C PHE A 78 3.46 5.10 -8.24
N ALA A 79 3.53 4.68 -9.51
CA ALA A 79 4.79 4.37 -10.18
C ALA A 79 5.43 5.62 -10.81
N PRO A 80 6.67 6.00 -10.42
CA PRO A 80 7.39 7.08 -11.07
C PRO A 80 7.83 6.68 -12.48
N THR A 81 7.68 7.62 -13.43
CA THR A 81 8.11 7.39 -14.80
C THR A 81 9.61 7.58 -14.99
N ASN A 82 10.17 6.94 -16.01
CA ASN A 82 11.61 6.98 -16.30
C ASN A 82 12.14 8.39 -16.61
N ASP A 83 11.26 9.32 -17.02
CA ASP A 83 11.64 10.71 -17.35
C ASP A 83 12.18 11.46 -16.13
N GLN A 84 11.72 11.12 -14.92
CA GLN A 84 12.10 11.75 -13.65
C GLN A 84 12.63 10.75 -12.62
N PHE A 85 12.77 9.50 -13.01
CA PHE A 85 13.40 8.45 -12.22
C PHE A 85 14.38 7.68 -13.12
N SER A 86 15.63 8.08 -13.05
CA SER A 86 16.69 7.57 -13.92
C SER A 86 17.11 6.14 -13.60
N ALA A 87 17.75 5.48 -14.57
CA ALA A 87 18.33 4.15 -14.38
C ALA A 87 19.44 4.16 -13.31
N GLN A 88 20.22 5.24 -13.23
CA GLN A 88 21.25 5.38 -12.21
C GLN A 88 20.64 5.43 -10.81
N GLU A 89 19.57 6.20 -10.58
CA GLU A 89 18.87 6.24 -9.29
C GLU A 89 18.28 4.88 -8.91
N ALA A 90 17.77 4.13 -9.89
CA ALA A 90 17.29 2.77 -9.67
C ALA A 90 18.43 1.85 -9.24
N ASP A 91 19.61 1.94 -9.86
CA ASP A 91 20.79 1.16 -9.49
C ASP A 91 21.32 1.53 -8.09
N GLU A 92 21.30 2.80 -7.74
CA GLU A 92 21.67 3.29 -6.39
C GLU A 92 20.71 2.73 -5.32
N LEU A 93 19.40 2.72 -5.57
CA LEU A 93 18.42 2.11 -4.66
C LEU A 93 18.65 0.59 -4.51
N ILE A 94 18.90 -0.12 -5.61
CA ILE A 94 19.18 -1.56 -5.56
C ILE A 94 20.47 -1.85 -4.78
N ALA A 95 21.50 -1.03 -4.95
CA ALA A 95 22.74 -1.13 -4.18
C ALA A 95 22.49 -0.90 -2.69
N GLY A 96 21.69 0.12 -2.34
CA GLY A 96 21.27 0.40 -0.96
C GLY A 96 20.49 -0.77 -0.35
N TYR A 97 19.49 -1.31 -1.06
CA TYR A 97 18.76 -2.49 -0.62
C TYR A 97 19.68 -3.66 -0.31
N ASN A 98 20.60 -3.99 -1.23
CA ASN A 98 21.54 -5.11 -1.08
C ASN A 98 22.53 -4.87 0.07
N ALA A 99 22.91 -3.65 0.36
CA ALA A 99 23.81 -3.31 1.45
C ALA A 99 23.20 -3.62 2.83
N GLU A 100 21.89 -3.51 2.97
CA GLU A 100 21.14 -3.76 4.21
C GLU A 100 20.53 -5.16 4.28
N LYS A 101 20.34 -5.84 3.15
CA LYS A 101 19.71 -7.16 3.04
C LYS A 101 20.38 -8.17 3.96
N GLY A 102 19.59 -8.82 4.83
CA GLY A 102 20.04 -9.79 5.80
C GLY A 102 20.79 -9.22 7.02
N LYS A 103 21.00 -7.90 7.10
CA LYS A 103 21.57 -7.20 8.25
C LYS A 103 20.51 -6.57 9.14
N VAL A 104 19.41 -6.16 8.54
CA VAL A 104 18.23 -5.63 9.21
C VAL A 104 17.03 -6.51 8.89
N ILE A 105 15.97 -6.43 9.67
CA ILE A 105 14.69 -7.02 9.27
C ILE A 105 14.18 -6.28 8.03
N GLU A 106 13.42 -6.98 7.19
CA GLU A 106 13.01 -6.46 5.88
C GLU A 106 12.27 -5.12 5.98
N ASP A 107 11.38 -4.98 6.95
CA ASP A 107 10.64 -3.74 7.24
C ASP A 107 11.54 -2.55 7.69
N ASP A 108 12.77 -2.82 8.14
CA ASP A 108 13.77 -1.79 8.47
C ASP A 108 14.70 -1.46 7.30
N ASN A 109 14.61 -2.20 6.19
CA ASN A 109 15.40 -1.87 5.02
C ASN A 109 14.97 -0.51 4.47
N THR A 110 15.94 0.41 4.39
CA THR A 110 15.68 1.80 4.00
C THR A 110 14.98 1.91 2.65
N VAL A 111 15.38 1.09 1.66
CA VAL A 111 14.80 1.14 0.32
C VAL A 111 13.38 0.59 0.31
N ILE A 112 13.11 -0.47 1.04
CA ILE A 112 11.75 -1.00 1.18
C ILE A 112 10.85 0.05 1.82
N LYS A 113 11.24 0.56 2.98
CA LYS A 113 10.43 1.51 3.75
C LYS A 113 10.25 2.86 3.04
N GLU A 114 11.35 3.45 2.56
CA GLU A 114 11.35 4.84 2.10
C GLU A 114 11.05 4.98 0.59
N PHE A 115 11.21 3.90 -0.17
CA PHE A 115 10.90 3.91 -1.59
C PHE A 115 9.74 2.97 -1.93
N ILE A 116 9.85 1.65 -1.75
CA ILE A 116 8.81 0.72 -2.21
C ILE A 116 7.48 0.99 -1.49
N GLN A 117 7.46 0.90 -0.17
CA GLN A 117 6.25 1.10 0.64
C GLN A 117 5.74 2.54 0.59
N ASN A 118 6.61 3.50 0.22
CA ASN A 118 6.24 4.92 0.04
C ASN A 118 5.53 5.19 -1.30
N HIS A 119 5.47 4.21 -2.18
CA HIS A 119 4.78 4.27 -3.47
C HIS A 119 3.57 3.32 -3.55
N ILE A 120 3.24 2.62 -2.47
CA ILE A 120 2.18 1.63 -2.45
C ILE A 120 1.24 1.92 -1.28
N ALA A 121 -0.07 1.88 -1.56
CA ALA A 121 -1.11 1.85 -0.54
C ALA A 121 -1.85 0.51 -0.58
N MET A 122 -2.32 0.06 0.59
CA MET A 122 -3.21 -1.08 0.69
C MET A 122 -4.59 -0.72 0.12
N TYR A 123 -5.26 -1.71 -0.45
CA TYR A 123 -6.59 -1.58 -1.03
C TYR A 123 -6.64 -0.71 -2.30
N THR A 124 -7.84 -0.63 -2.88
CA THR A 124 -8.11 0.16 -4.09
C THR A 124 -8.49 1.58 -3.70
N HIS A 125 -7.70 2.53 -4.19
CA HIS A 125 -8.01 3.96 -4.10
C HIS A 125 -8.12 4.53 -5.50
N SER A 126 -9.25 5.19 -5.78
CA SER A 126 -9.49 5.88 -7.04
C SER A 126 -9.76 7.35 -6.78
N VAL A 127 -9.45 8.20 -7.73
CA VAL A 127 -9.68 9.64 -7.61
C VAL A 127 -10.81 10.10 -8.51
N ALA A 128 -11.65 10.99 -8.00
CA ALA A 128 -12.62 11.79 -8.74
C ALA A 128 -12.07 13.23 -8.93
N PRO A 129 -12.64 14.03 -9.82
CA PRO A 129 -12.18 15.42 -10.04
C PRO A 129 -12.13 16.30 -8.77
N THR A 130 -12.91 15.96 -7.76
CA THR A 130 -12.99 16.67 -6.47
C THR A 130 -12.26 15.97 -5.35
N SER A 131 -11.55 14.86 -5.61
CA SER A 131 -10.83 14.14 -4.57
C SER A 131 -9.76 15.00 -3.91
N ASN A 132 -9.72 14.93 -2.56
CA ASN A 132 -8.77 15.60 -1.70
C ASN A 132 -8.62 14.77 -0.42
N ASP A 133 -8.01 13.60 -0.56
CA ASP A 133 -8.04 12.56 0.46
C ASP A 133 -6.65 12.37 1.08
N SER A 134 -6.61 12.13 2.39
CA SER A 134 -5.40 11.69 3.07
C SER A 134 -5.25 10.18 2.92
N LEU A 135 -4.24 9.75 2.17
CA LEU A 135 -3.96 8.35 1.91
C LEU A 135 -2.87 7.83 2.85
N VAL A 136 -3.10 6.66 3.45
CA VAL A 136 -2.09 5.96 4.25
C VAL A 136 -1.34 4.97 3.35
N LEU A 137 -0.02 5.09 3.30
CA LEU A 137 0.88 4.22 2.54
C LEU A 137 1.26 2.97 3.35
N MET A 138 1.84 1.98 2.70
CA MET A 138 2.26 0.74 3.37
C MET A 138 3.23 0.98 4.52
N ASN A 139 4.14 1.95 4.40
CA ASN A 139 5.06 2.36 5.46
C ASN A 139 4.38 3.15 6.61
N GLY A 140 3.06 3.36 6.56
CA GLY A 140 2.31 4.12 7.55
C GLY A 140 2.33 5.64 7.36
N LYS A 141 3.10 6.15 6.40
CA LYS A 141 3.12 7.57 6.08
C LYS A 141 1.80 8.02 5.46
N LYS A 142 1.42 9.26 5.73
CA LYS A 142 0.24 9.89 5.13
C LYS A 142 0.65 10.84 4.02
N THR A 143 -0.07 10.77 2.91
CA THR A 143 0.12 11.66 1.78
C THR A 143 -1.22 12.16 1.24
N LEU A 144 -1.22 13.36 0.70
CA LEU A 144 -2.41 13.92 0.06
C LEU A 144 -2.57 13.33 -1.33
N LEU A 145 -3.75 12.77 -1.62
CA LEU A 145 -4.15 12.27 -2.93
C LEU A 145 -5.27 13.14 -3.50
N THR A 146 -5.01 13.77 -4.63
CA THR A 146 -6.01 14.53 -5.41
C THR A 146 -6.17 13.94 -6.79
N ALA A 147 -7.09 14.48 -7.59
CA ALA A 147 -7.23 14.08 -8.99
C ALA A 147 -5.94 14.24 -9.81
N ASN A 148 -5.08 15.19 -9.44
CA ASN A 148 -3.92 15.61 -10.23
C ASN A 148 -2.59 15.43 -9.51
N SER A 149 -2.58 15.10 -8.23
CA SER A 149 -1.33 15.00 -7.46
C SER A 149 -1.36 13.89 -6.41
N PHE A 150 -0.20 13.29 -6.22
CA PHE A 150 0.17 12.39 -5.14
C PHE A 150 1.27 13.07 -4.32
N GLY A 151 0.90 13.62 -3.17
CA GLY A 151 1.74 14.55 -2.44
C GLY A 151 2.18 15.72 -3.32
N ASN A 152 3.48 15.90 -3.47
CA ASN A 152 4.08 16.94 -4.31
C ASN A 152 4.30 16.52 -5.78
N ASN A 153 3.97 15.27 -6.14
CA ASN A 153 4.17 14.76 -7.48
C ASN A 153 2.91 14.91 -8.32
N GLN A 154 3.07 15.35 -9.57
CA GLN A 154 2.00 15.37 -10.54
C GLN A 154 1.62 13.93 -10.94
N ILE A 155 0.34 13.63 -10.97
CA ILE A 155 -0.20 12.41 -11.55
C ILE A 155 -0.26 12.59 -13.07
N LEU A 156 0.36 11.66 -13.80
CA LEU A 156 0.38 11.67 -15.28
C LEU A 156 -0.75 10.81 -15.85
N THR A 157 -1.01 9.65 -15.25
CA THR A 157 -2.18 8.82 -15.53
C THR A 157 -2.80 8.36 -14.22
N ASN A 158 -4.12 8.36 -14.15
CA ASN A 158 -4.86 7.97 -12.96
C ASN A 158 -5.81 6.80 -13.23
N ASN A 159 -6.30 6.17 -12.16
CA ASN A 159 -7.39 5.20 -12.17
C ASN A 159 -7.22 4.07 -13.21
N GLN A 160 -6.00 3.62 -13.46
CA GLN A 160 -5.78 2.45 -14.32
C GLN A 160 -6.08 1.18 -13.52
N HIS A 161 -7.24 0.60 -13.74
CA HIS A 161 -7.72 -0.57 -13.01
C HIS A 161 -7.16 -1.87 -13.59
N TYR A 162 -6.65 -2.72 -12.70
CA TYR A 162 -6.12 -4.05 -12.98
C TYR A 162 -6.78 -5.09 -12.07
N ASN A 163 -6.55 -6.36 -12.32
CA ASN A 163 -7.18 -7.46 -11.61
C ASN A 163 -6.98 -7.41 -10.07
N ASN A 164 -5.83 -6.92 -9.63
CA ASN A 164 -5.48 -6.81 -8.22
C ASN A 164 -5.16 -5.37 -7.77
N GLY A 165 -5.77 -4.36 -8.38
CA GLY A 165 -5.65 -3.00 -7.87
C GLY A 165 -5.64 -1.90 -8.91
N VAL A 166 -5.12 -0.75 -8.52
CA VAL A 166 -5.08 0.47 -9.32
C VAL A 166 -3.65 0.97 -9.48
N LEU A 167 -3.29 1.33 -10.71
CA LEU A 167 -2.02 1.94 -11.04
C LEU A 167 -2.19 3.42 -11.38
N PHE A 168 -1.38 4.24 -10.75
CA PHE A 168 -1.14 5.63 -11.11
C PHE A 168 0.30 5.76 -11.61
N THR A 169 0.52 6.58 -12.63
CA THR A 169 1.88 7.01 -12.97
C THR A 169 2.09 8.44 -12.48
N ILE A 170 3.23 8.68 -11.86
CA ILE A 170 3.60 9.98 -11.30
C ILE A 170 4.88 10.51 -11.93
N GLN A 171 5.05 11.83 -11.90
CA GLN A 171 6.15 12.50 -12.58
C GLN A 171 7.52 12.12 -11.99
N GLY A 172 7.63 11.94 -10.68
CA GLY A 172 8.90 11.63 -10.02
C GLY A 172 8.72 10.77 -8.78
N LYS A 173 9.81 10.43 -8.12
CA LYS A 173 9.79 9.66 -6.87
C LYS A 173 9.02 10.41 -5.78
N ALA A 174 8.17 9.69 -5.03
CA ALA A 174 7.58 10.21 -3.83
C ALA A 174 8.64 10.45 -2.78
N LYS A 175 8.72 11.68 -2.27
CA LYS A 175 9.67 12.02 -1.22
C LYS A 175 9.23 11.41 0.11
N TYR A 176 10.12 10.69 0.75
CA TYR A 176 9.93 10.22 2.11
C TYR A 176 10.23 11.34 3.12
N PHE A 177 9.32 11.54 4.05
CA PHE A 177 9.49 12.49 5.15
C PHE A 177 9.56 11.71 6.46
N PRO A 178 10.74 11.63 7.12
CA PRO A 178 10.84 10.98 8.42
C PRO A 178 10.06 11.75 9.48
N THR A 179 9.49 11.05 10.44
CA THR A 179 9.04 11.67 11.69
C THR A 179 10.23 12.22 12.47
N VAL A 180 9.97 13.04 13.51
CA VAL A 180 11.03 13.54 14.40
C VAL A 180 11.81 12.39 15.03
N PHE A 181 11.13 11.30 15.39
CA PHE A 181 11.76 10.12 15.96
C PHE A 181 12.64 9.38 14.95
N GLU A 182 12.16 9.17 13.73
CA GLU A 182 12.93 8.51 12.67
C GLU A 182 14.15 9.33 12.25
N TYR A 183 14.04 10.66 12.28
CA TYR A 183 15.14 11.56 11.92
C TYR A 183 16.38 11.38 12.82
N LEU A 184 16.20 11.00 14.09
CA LEU A 184 17.31 10.76 15.01
C LEU A 184 18.33 9.73 14.46
N ARG A 185 17.88 8.73 13.70
CA ARG A 185 18.76 7.73 13.06
C ARG A 185 19.31 8.14 11.71
N LYS A 186 18.84 9.24 11.15
CA LYS A 186 19.28 9.72 9.83
C LYS A 186 20.45 10.70 9.90
N ASP A 187 20.65 11.28 11.05
CA ASP A 187 21.69 12.27 11.27
C ASP A 187 22.81 11.67 12.15
N ALA A 188 24.00 11.50 11.56
CA ALA A 188 25.14 10.89 12.25
C ALA A 188 25.59 11.68 13.50
N ASP A 189 25.29 12.98 13.56
CA ASP A 189 25.59 13.81 14.74
C ASP A 189 24.64 13.52 15.92
N LEU A 190 23.59 12.71 15.72
CA LEU A 190 22.58 12.35 16.72
C LEU A 190 22.65 10.88 17.17
N ASP A 191 23.70 10.13 16.80
CA ASP A 191 23.81 8.69 17.09
C ASP A 191 23.67 8.35 18.58
N SER A 192 24.21 9.18 19.46
CA SER A 192 24.17 8.96 20.92
C SER A 192 22.73 9.04 21.44
N ILE A 193 22.00 10.10 21.10
CA ILE A 193 20.60 10.28 21.50
C ILE A 193 19.69 9.27 20.78
N ALA A 194 19.98 8.95 19.50
CA ALA A 194 19.28 7.89 18.80
C ALA A 194 19.43 6.56 19.52
N SER A 195 20.65 6.18 19.93
CA SER A 195 20.91 4.95 20.66
C SER A 195 20.18 4.89 22.00
N PHE A 196 19.96 6.01 22.66
CA PHE A 196 19.14 6.09 23.87
C PHE A 196 17.67 5.79 23.56
N PHE A 197 17.06 6.51 22.63
CA PHE A 197 15.63 6.34 22.31
C PHE A 197 15.31 4.99 21.67
N TYR A 198 16.22 4.42 20.90
CA TYR A 198 16.07 3.10 20.28
C TYR A 198 16.61 1.94 21.14
N ASN A 199 16.90 2.21 22.42
CA ASN A 199 17.32 1.17 23.32
C ASN A 199 16.17 0.15 23.54
N THR A 200 16.48 -1.13 23.42
CA THR A 200 15.50 -2.23 23.57
C THR A 200 14.82 -2.28 24.94
N HIS A 201 15.29 -1.51 25.93
CA HIS A 201 14.63 -1.34 27.20
C HIS A 201 13.31 -0.57 27.10
N PHE A 202 13.22 0.36 26.16
CA PHE A 202 12.06 1.21 25.92
C PHE A 202 11.40 0.90 24.59
N TYR A 203 12.21 0.61 23.57
CA TYR A 203 11.83 0.50 22.18
C TYR A 203 11.59 -0.95 21.77
N ARG A 204 10.48 -1.20 21.12
CA ARG A 204 10.14 -2.47 20.49
C ARG A 204 9.37 -2.26 19.19
N LYS A 205 9.29 -3.30 18.41
CA LYS A 205 8.44 -3.38 17.24
C LYS A 205 7.34 -4.40 17.45
N GLU A 206 6.13 -4.06 17.10
CA GLU A 206 4.99 -4.97 17.12
C GLU A 206 4.55 -5.28 15.71
N PHE A 207 4.42 -6.58 15.42
CA PHE A 207 3.97 -7.06 14.12
C PHE A 207 2.48 -6.76 13.92
N VAL A 208 2.12 -6.23 12.72
CA VAL A 208 0.75 -5.87 12.36
C VAL A 208 0.26 -6.72 11.19
N PRO A 209 -0.41 -7.86 11.47
CA PRO A 209 -0.86 -8.79 10.44
C PRO A 209 -1.78 -8.13 9.40
N GLU A 210 -2.63 -7.20 9.82
CA GLU A 210 -3.65 -6.54 8.99
C GLU A 210 -3.04 -5.59 7.95
N ARG A 211 -1.80 -5.17 8.16
CA ARG A 211 -1.05 -4.31 7.23
C ARG A 211 -0.01 -5.08 6.43
N SER A 212 0.21 -6.35 6.76
CA SER A 212 1.19 -7.22 6.14
C SER A 212 0.62 -7.96 4.93
N VAL A 213 1.48 -8.31 3.98
CA VAL A 213 1.09 -9.01 2.75
C VAL A 213 1.17 -10.51 2.96
N ALA A 214 0.02 -11.18 3.01
CA ALA A 214 -0.02 -12.63 3.15
C ALA A 214 0.40 -13.33 1.85
N GLY A 215 1.35 -14.26 1.93
CA GLY A 215 1.85 -15.06 0.81
C GLY A 215 1.22 -16.45 0.68
N GLY A 216 0.46 -16.87 1.70
CA GLY A 216 -0.18 -18.17 1.73
C GLY A 216 -0.05 -18.89 3.08
N LEU A 217 -0.32 -20.19 3.09
CA LEU A 217 -0.23 -21.02 4.28
C LEU A 217 0.89 -22.07 4.11
N GLU A 218 1.80 -22.13 5.05
CA GLU A 218 2.75 -23.22 5.21
C GLU A 218 2.54 -23.90 6.57
N ASN A 219 2.33 -25.21 6.57
CA ASN A 219 2.07 -25.98 7.79
C ASN A 219 0.94 -25.40 8.67
N GLY A 220 -0.10 -24.84 8.03
CA GLY A 220 -1.24 -24.24 8.73
C GLY A 220 -0.98 -22.86 9.34
N LYS A 221 0.18 -22.25 9.06
CA LYS A 221 0.52 -20.89 9.49
C LYS A 221 0.60 -19.96 8.28
N THR A 222 0.11 -18.74 8.45
CA THR A 222 0.26 -17.71 7.43
C THR A 222 1.74 -17.34 7.28
N VAL A 223 2.26 -17.42 6.04
CA VAL A 223 3.55 -16.87 5.64
C VAL A 223 3.31 -15.51 5.01
N TYR A 224 4.14 -14.55 5.34
CA TYR A 224 4.01 -13.19 4.82
C TYR A 224 5.08 -12.92 3.75
N LEU A 225 4.68 -12.32 2.63
CA LEU A 225 5.58 -11.82 1.58
C LEU A 225 6.20 -10.49 1.98
N ASP A 226 5.47 -9.70 2.78
CA ASP A 226 5.94 -8.50 3.44
C ASP A 226 5.36 -8.46 4.85
N SER A 227 6.17 -8.06 5.84
CA SER A 227 5.81 -8.03 7.26
C SER A 227 5.95 -6.61 7.80
N VAL A 228 4.82 -5.97 8.04
CA VAL A 228 4.77 -4.60 8.58
C VAL A 228 4.81 -4.63 10.11
N PHE A 229 5.65 -3.78 10.68
CA PHE A 229 5.78 -3.58 12.12
C PHE A 229 5.49 -2.13 12.49
N VAL A 230 4.81 -1.92 13.62
CA VAL A 230 4.69 -0.60 14.23
C VAL A 230 5.72 -0.42 15.33
N GLN A 231 6.24 0.77 15.43
CA GLN A 231 7.18 1.15 16.47
C GLN A 231 6.44 1.48 17.75
N GLN A 232 6.96 0.99 18.87
CA GLN A 232 6.48 1.30 20.22
C GLN A 232 7.65 1.78 21.07
N ASN A 233 7.42 2.77 21.91
CA ASN A 233 8.43 3.27 22.83
C ASN A 233 7.78 3.73 24.13
N ASP A 234 8.15 3.13 25.24
CA ASP A 234 7.58 3.44 26.54
C ASP A 234 7.83 4.90 27.00
N LEU A 235 8.87 5.55 26.44
CA LEU A 235 9.13 6.96 26.68
C LEU A 235 8.07 7.89 26.09
N TRP A 236 7.38 7.48 25.01
CA TRP A 236 6.28 8.27 24.45
C TRP A 236 5.12 8.41 25.41
N ASP A 237 4.76 7.32 26.10
CA ASP A 237 3.70 7.33 27.11
C ASP A 237 4.14 8.15 28.33
N TYR A 238 5.39 7.97 28.78
CA TYR A 238 5.93 8.70 29.93
C TYR A 238 6.03 10.22 29.68
N LEU A 239 6.43 10.62 28.46
CA LEU A 239 6.60 12.02 28.09
C LEU A 239 5.34 12.64 27.48
N TRP A 240 4.30 11.86 27.24
CA TRP A 240 3.08 12.26 26.50
C TRP A 240 3.40 12.88 25.14
N ALA A 241 4.41 12.34 24.44
CA ALA A 241 4.95 12.85 23.19
C ALA A 241 5.22 11.71 22.20
N TYR A 242 4.24 11.43 21.35
CA TYR A 242 4.29 10.37 20.35
C TYR A 242 4.97 10.85 19.07
N THR A 243 6.28 11.01 19.16
CA THR A 243 7.13 11.67 18.13
C THR A 243 7.28 10.87 16.83
N ASN A 244 6.72 9.66 16.78
CA ASN A 244 6.61 8.81 15.58
C ASN A 244 5.27 8.96 14.84
N GLU A 245 4.30 9.71 15.39
CA GLU A 245 2.99 9.85 14.77
C GLU A 245 2.94 10.91 13.68
N GLU A 246 2.22 10.59 12.60
CA GLU A 246 2.04 11.46 11.43
C GLU A 246 0.98 12.57 11.64
N ASP A 247 0.11 12.39 12.64
CA ASP A 247 -1.02 13.30 12.91
C ASP A 247 -0.66 14.47 13.84
N SER A 248 0.57 14.44 14.38
CA SER A 248 1.02 15.40 15.38
C SER A 248 2.30 16.10 14.95
N THR A 249 2.38 17.38 15.24
CA THR A 249 3.60 18.16 14.99
C THR A 249 4.37 18.33 16.29
N TYR A 250 5.61 17.86 16.31
CA TYR A 250 6.51 17.96 17.45
C TYR A 250 7.74 18.80 17.14
N TRP A 251 8.21 19.49 18.17
CA TRP A 251 9.52 20.10 18.20
C TRP A 251 10.37 19.34 19.20
N MET A 252 11.55 18.88 18.80
CA MET A 252 12.47 18.18 19.66
C MET A 252 13.81 18.93 19.69
N VAL A 253 14.28 19.25 20.90
CA VAL A 253 15.61 19.79 21.13
C VAL A 253 16.45 18.68 21.74
N VAL A 254 17.50 18.28 21.03
CA VAL A 254 18.36 17.16 21.43
C VAL A 254 19.82 17.58 21.38
N PRO A 255 20.67 17.01 22.27
CA PRO A 255 22.11 17.22 22.20
C PRO A 255 22.71 16.50 21.00
N THR A 256 23.72 17.06 20.39
CA THR A 256 24.58 16.37 19.43
C THR A 256 25.55 15.43 20.16
N ASN A 257 26.17 14.50 19.41
CA ASN A 257 27.17 13.56 19.97
C ASN A 257 28.31 14.28 20.71
N GLN A 258 28.62 15.50 20.31
CA GLN A 258 29.70 16.25 20.94
C GLN A 258 29.40 16.69 22.38
N VAL A 259 28.12 16.86 22.73
CA VAL A 259 27.68 17.38 24.04
C VAL A 259 26.89 16.35 24.84
N TRP A 260 26.60 15.20 24.27
CA TRP A 260 25.98 14.05 24.94
C TRP A 260 27.04 13.34 25.82
#